data_0851618fd035501c6744253e2ecbf0a6
#
_entry.id   0851618fd035501c6744253e2ecbf0a6
#
_cell.length_a   1.000
_cell.length_b   1.000
_cell.length_c   1.000
_cell.angle_alpha   90.00
_cell.angle_beta   90.00
_cell.angle_gamma   90.00
#
_symmetry.space_group_name_H-M   'P 1'
#
loop_
_entity.id
_entity.type
_entity.pdbx_description
1 polymer ?
#
loop_
_entity_poly.entity_id
_entity_poly.type
_entity_poly.pdbx_seq_one_letter_code
_entity_poly.pdbx_strand_id
1 'polypeptide(L)'
;MLVYIRDEAAATKFISSVMTAHTMYFNKKYKRRGPLCESRFKAVIILQNDQLMHITRYIHLNNSSYKTWPWSSYHDYAREHPRNWINSAPILELFTGKEAYLEFVDDYAELQRERDSIKKELAAG
;
A
#
# COMPACT_ATOMS: atom_id res chain seq x y z
N MET A 1 -2.39 4.07 1.60
CA MET A 1 -2.81 3.16 2.69
C MET A 1 -4.25 2.72 2.44
N LEU A 2 -4.51 1.45 2.57
CA LEU A 2 -5.85 0.86 2.43
C LEU A 2 -6.39 0.51 3.82
N VAL A 3 -7.58 0.97 4.14
CA VAL A 3 -8.19 0.81 5.47
C VAL A 3 -9.64 0.38 5.32
N TYR A 4 -10.05 -0.65 6.06
CA TYR A 4 -11.46 -0.98 6.21
C TYR A 4 -12.06 -0.11 7.31
N ILE A 5 -13.13 0.60 6.98
CA ILE A 5 -13.81 1.50 7.92
C ILE A 5 -15.26 1.06 8.11
N ARG A 6 -15.74 1.18 9.35
CA ARG A 6 -17.13 0.91 9.71
C ARG A 6 -17.99 2.16 9.65
N ASP A 7 -17.41 3.33 9.89
CA ASP A 7 -18.06 4.63 9.73
C ASP A 7 -17.05 5.72 9.40
N GLU A 8 -17.51 6.82 8.79
CA GLU A 8 -16.65 7.92 8.34
C GLU A 8 -15.96 8.65 9.49
N ALA A 9 -16.63 8.83 10.62
CA ALA A 9 -16.03 9.51 11.78
C ALA A 9 -14.86 8.71 12.35
N ALA A 10 -14.96 7.39 12.39
CA ALA A 10 -13.88 6.51 12.82
C ALA A 10 -12.67 6.59 11.89
N ALA A 11 -12.88 6.69 10.59
CA ALA A 11 -11.81 6.84 9.60
C ALA A 11 -11.03 8.14 9.82
N THR A 12 -11.72 9.25 9.93
CA THR A 12 -11.10 10.57 10.19
C THR A 12 -10.31 10.59 11.48
N LYS A 13 -10.88 10.07 12.56
CA LYS A 13 -10.22 9.97 13.86
C LYS A 13 -8.97 9.10 13.81
N PHE A 14 -9.06 7.96 13.14
CA PHE A 14 -7.93 7.05 12.98
C PHE A 14 -6.78 7.71 12.24
N ILE A 15 -7.02 8.28 11.06
CA ILE A 15 -5.98 8.92 10.25
C ILE A 15 -5.38 10.11 10.98
N SER A 16 -6.19 10.96 11.59
CA SER A 16 -5.70 12.12 12.36
C SER A 16 -4.81 11.68 13.53
N SER A 17 -5.19 10.64 14.24
CA SER A 17 -4.40 10.10 15.36
C SER A 17 -3.05 9.53 14.90
N VAL A 18 -3.05 8.74 13.84
CA VAL A 18 -1.83 8.16 13.28
C VAL A 18 -0.89 9.24 12.76
N MET A 19 -1.39 10.20 12.01
CA MET A 19 -0.58 11.29 11.45
C MET A 19 -0.03 12.22 12.54
N THR A 20 -0.81 12.52 13.56
CA THR A 20 -0.36 13.31 14.71
C THR A 20 0.77 12.59 15.45
N ALA A 21 0.58 11.32 15.77
CA ALA A 21 1.60 10.51 16.45
C ALA A 21 2.88 10.41 15.63
N HIS A 22 2.76 10.18 14.33
CA HIS A 22 3.91 10.11 13.44
C HIS A 22 4.66 11.44 13.34
N THR A 23 3.94 12.54 13.21
CA THR A 23 4.53 13.88 13.17
C THR A 23 5.28 14.21 14.46
N MET A 24 4.71 13.91 15.61
CA MET A 24 5.36 14.11 16.90
C MET A 24 6.64 13.27 17.02
N TYR A 25 6.57 12.02 16.64
CA TYR A 25 7.75 11.13 16.64
C TYR A 25 8.84 11.65 15.72
N PHE A 26 8.49 12.02 14.49
CA PHE A 26 9.42 12.52 13.49
C PHE A 26 10.07 13.83 13.93
N ASN A 27 9.30 14.77 14.47
CA ASN A 27 9.79 16.04 14.97
C ASN A 27 10.77 15.85 16.14
N LYS A 28 10.46 14.94 17.04
CA LYS A 28 11.35 14.60 18.18
C LYS A 28 12.65 13.97 17.68
N LYS A 29 12.57 13.00 16.77
CA LYS A 29 13.73 12.28 16.24
C LYS A 29 14.69 13.18 15.49
N TYR A 30 14.18 14.09 14.67
CA TYR A 30 14.96 14.98 13.80
C TYR A 30 15.08 16.41 14.34
N LYS A 31 14.65 16.66 15.56
CA LYS A 31 14.73 17.99 16.23
C LYS A 31 14.14 19.12 15.38
N ARG A 32 12.99 18.86 14.77
CA ARG A 32 12.27 19.84 13.94
C ARG A 32 10.95 20.25 14.60
N ARG A 33 10.32 21.31 14.10
CA ARG A 33 9.04 21.82 14.57
C ARG A 33 8.07 22.02 13.41
N GLY A 34 6.78 22.02 13.71
CA GLY A 34 5.73 22.29 12.77
C GLY A 34 5.17 21.08 12.04
N PRO A 35 4.18 21.30 11.15
CA PRO A 35 3.52 20.21 10.47
C PRO A 35 4.48 19.47 9.51
N LEU A 36 4.30 18.15 9.41
CA LEU A 36 5.04 17.29 8.50
C LEU A 36 4.35 17.22 7.13
N CYS A 37 3.01 17.24 7.11
CA CYS A 37 2.20 17.20 5.91
C CYS A 37 1.66 18.59 5.58
N GLU A 38 1.75 18.99 4.30
CA GLU A 38 1.35 20.32 3.84
C GLU A 38 -0.18 20.47 3.68
N SER A 39 -0.89 19.35 3.51
CA SER A 39 -2.33 19.37 3.28
C SER A 39 -3.06 18.31 4.10
N ARG A 40 -4.39 18.43 4.15
CA ARG A 40 -5.25 17.40 4.72
C ARG A 40 -5.16 16.13 3.90
N PHE A 41 -5.37 14.97 4.53
CA PHE A 41 -5.45 13.72 3.81
C PHE A 41 -6.62 13.70 2.82
N LYS A 42 -6.46 12.94 1.74
CA LYS A 42 -7.50 12.67 0.77
C LYS A 42 -7.89 11.20 0.86
N ALA A 43 -9.17 10.93 0.75
CA ALA A 43 -9.69 9.57 0.81
C ALA A 43 -10.62 9.30 -0.37
N VAL A 44 -10.58 8.09 -0.88
CA VAL A 44 -11.47 7.58 -1.92
C VAL A 44 -12.13 6.31 -1.42
N ILE A 45 -13.44 6.21 -1.54
CA ILE A 45 -14.19 5.02 -1.17
C ILE A 45 -14.09 4.00 -2.30
N ILE A 46 -13.75 2.76 -1.94
CA ILE A 46 -13.70 1.63 -2.87
C ILE A 46 -14.97 0.81 -2.68
N LEU A 47 -15.76 0.68 -3.75
CA LEU A 47 -17.06 0.01 -3.72
C LEU A 47 -17.08 -1.33 -4.45
N GLN A 48 -16.07 -1.61 -5.28
CA GLN A 48 -16.02 -2.82 -6.11
C GLN A 48 -14.80 -3.67 -5.79
N ASN A 49 -14.98 -5.00 -5.85
CA ASN A 49 -13.92 -5.96 -5.59
C ASN A 49 -12.77 -5.85 -6.60
N ASP A 50 -13.05 -5.64 -7.86
CA ASP A 50 -12.02 -5.48 -8.89
C ASP A 50 -11.13 -4.27 -8.59
N GLN A 51 -11.73 -3.17 -8.22
CA GLN A 51 -11.00 -1.96 -7.82
C GLN A 51 -10.15 -2.22 -6.57
N LEU A 52 -10.69 -2.94 -5.59
CA LEU A 52 -9.99 -3.31 -4.38
C LEU A 52 -8.74 -4.18 -4.68
N MET A 53 -8.86 -5.15 -5.56
CA MET A 53 -7.77 -6.00 -6.00
C MET A 53 -6.66 -5.19 -6.67
N HIS A 54 -7.02 -4.30 -7.61
CA HIS A 54 -6.06 -3.46 -8.32
C HIS A 54 -5.36 -2.44 -7.42
N ILE A 55 -6.09 -1.82 -6.49
CA ILE A 55 -5.52 -0.85 -5.55
C ILE A 55 -4.55 -1.53 -4.59
N THR A 56 -4.86 -2.71 -4.09
CA THR A 56 -3.97 -3.48 -3.21
C THR A 56 -2.65 -3.79 -3.93
N ARG A 57 -2.72 -4.28 -5.16
CA ARG A 57 -1.55 -4.52 -6.00
C ARG A 57 -0.75 -3.23 -6.24
N TYR A 58 -1.42 -2.13 -6.57
CA TYR A 58 -0.78 -0.84 -6.79
C TYR A 58 0.02 -0.38 -5.56
N ILE A 59 -0.56 -0.51 -4.37
CA ILE A 59 0.10 -0.16 -3.12
C ILE A 59 1.36 -1.01 -2.91
N HIS A 60 1.27 -2.33 -3.11
CA HIS A 60 2.40 -3.24 -2.95
C HIS A 60 3.50 -3.00 -3.98
N LEU A 61 3.16 -2.64 -5.21
CA LEU A 61 4.11 -2.36 -6.28
C LEU A 61 4.63 -0.93 -6.31
N ASN A 62 4.20 -0.08 -5.38
CA ASN A 62 4.66 1.31 -5.31
C ASN A 62 6.18 1.40 -5.10
N ASN A 63 6.78 0.42 -4.45
CA ASN A 63 8.22 0.26 -4.36
C ASN A 63 8.71 -0.76 -5.38
N SER A 64 9.69 -0.38 -6.21
CA SER A 64 10.27 -1.28 -7.23
C SER A 64 10.94 -2.51 -6.63
N SER A 65 11.40 -2.41 -5.38
CA SER A 65 11.99 -3.51 -4.60
C SER A 65 10.97 -4.17 -3.65
N TYR A 66 9.74 -4.30 -4.08
CA TYR A 66 8.63 -4.77 -3.21
C TYR A 66 8.87 -6.13 -2.56
N LYS A 67 9.63 -7.02 -3.19
CA LYS A 67 9.96 -8.35 -2.65
C LYS A 67 10.93 -8.32 -1.48
N THR A 68 11.76 -7.29 -1.41
CA THR A 68 12.82 -7.16 -0.40
C THR A 68 12.61 -6.01 0.58
N TRP A 69 11.74 -5.06 0.26
CA TRP A 69 11.47 -3.89 1.08
C TRP A 69 10.72 -4.29 2.37
N PRO A 70 11.34 -4.10 3.57
CA PRO A 70 10.76 -4.63 4.81
C PRO A 70 9.55 -3.84 5.33
N TRP A 71 9.38 -2.60 4.88
CA TRP A 71 8.35 -1.68 5.39
C TRP A 71 7.08 -1.69 4.55
N SER A 72 6.64 -2.88 4.13
CA SER A 72 5.46 -3.07 3.30
C SER A 72 4.60 -4.20 3.85
N SER A 73 3.29 -4.09 3.68
CA SER A 73 2.36 -5.18 4.00
C SER A 73 2.43 -6.33 2.99
N TYR A 74 3.13 -6.19 1.87
CA TYR A 74 3.30 -7.26 0.89
C TYR A 74 3.76 -8.58 1.53
N HIS A 75 4.73 -8.50 2.45
CA HIS A 75 5.25 -9.67 3.15
C HIS A 75 4.21 -10.35 4.03
N ASP A 76 3.27 -9.59 4.59
CA ASP A 76 2.18 -10.15 5.41
C ASP A 76 1.18 -10.94 4.57
N TYR A 77 1.03 -10.59 3.29
CA TYR A 77 0.21 -11.34 2.34
C TYR A 77 0.90 -12.65 1.90
N ALA A 78 2.23 -12.68 1.94
CA ALA A 78 3.03 -13.85 1.56
C ALA A 78 3.28 -14.84 2.71
N ARG A 79 3.14 -14.40 3.97
CA ARG A 79 3.43 -15.22 5.15
C ARG A 79 2.22 -16.06 5.58
N GLU A 80 2.51 -17.18 6.22
CA GLU A 80 1.48 -17.99 6.91
C GLU A 80 0.96 -17.27 8.16
N HIS A 81 1.83 -16.52 8.85
CA HIS A 81 1.52 -15.80 10.08
C HIS A 81 1.80 -14.30 9.87
N PRO A 82 0.85 -13.55 9.31
CA PRO A 82 1.01 -12.11 9.14
C PRO A 82 1.01 -11.37 10.50
N ARG A 83 1.54 -10.16 10.50
CA ARG A 83 1.43 -9.29 11.68
C ARG A 83 -0.04 -9.08 12.04
N ASN A 84 -0.37 -9.10 13.33
CA ASN A 84 -1.75 -9.10 13.81
C ASN A 84 -2.56 -7.83 13.47
N TRP A 85 -1.89 -6.73 13.16
CA TRP A 85 -2.55 -5.48 12.76
C TRP A 85 -2.75 -5.34 11.24
N ILE A 86 -2.24 -6.31 10.46
CA ILE A 86 -2.50 -6.42 9.02
C ILE A 86 -3.60 -7.44 8.80
N ASN A 87 -4.69 -7.03 8.17
CA ASN A 87 -5.80 -7.90 7.82
C ASN A 87 -5.79 -8.19 6.32
N SER A 88 -5.11 -9.24 5.92
CA SER A 88 -5.02 -9.65 4.51
C SER A 88 -6.19 -10.54 4.05
N ALA A 89 -6.91 -11.16 4.98
CA ALA A 89 -7.94 -12.14 4.67
C ALA A 89 -9.03 -11.63 3.70
N PRO A 90 -9.63 -10.44 3.88
CA PRO A 90 -10.65 -9.95 2.97
C PRO A 90 -10.18 -9.80 1.51
N ILE A 91 -8.90 -9.52 1.32
CA ILE A 91 -8.31 -9.40 -0.02
C ILE A 91 -7.98 -10.79 -0.58
N LEU A 92 -7.34 -11.65 0.22
CA LEU A 92 -6.93 -12.99 -0.21
C LEU A 92 -8.14 -13.88 -0.53
N GLU A 93 -9.29 -13.65 0.10
CA GLU A 93 -10.54 -14.35 -0.21
C GLU A 93 -11.09 -14.04 -1.62
N LEU A 94 -10.70 -12.91 -2.22
CA LEU A 94 -11.04 -12.57 -3.61
C LEU A 94 -10.22 -13.38 -4.62
N PHE A 95 -9.18 -14.04 -4.18
CA PHE A 95 -8.34 -14.95 -4.96
C PHE A 95 -8.52 -16.39 -4.45
N THR A 96 -7.92 -17.35 -5.14
CA THR A 96 -7.93 -18.76 -4.71
C THR A 96 -6.92 -19.05 -3.59
N GLY A 97 -6.29 -18.03 -3.04
CA GLY A 97 -5.31 -18.11 -1.97
C GLY A 97 -4.19 -17.10 -2.14
N LYS A 98 -3.23 -17.15 -1.24
CA LYS A 98 -2.09 -16.22 -1.25
C LYS A 98 -1.22 -16.37 -2.51
N GLU A 99 -1.03 -17.59 -2.99
CA GLU A 99 -0.22 -17.86 -4.19
C GLU A 99 -0.82 -17.18 -5.42
N ALA A 100 -2.14 -17.24 -5.58
CA ALA A 100 -2.83 -16.56 -6.68
C ALA A 100 -2.69 -15.04 -6.61
N TYR A 101 -2.72 -14.47 -5.41
CA TYR A 101 -2.49 -13.05 -5.20
C TYR A 101 -1.04 -12.66 -5.54
N LEU A 102 -0.06 -13.43 -5.09
CA LEU A 102 1.36 -13.15 -5.36
C LEU A 102 1.65 -13.23 -6.87
N GLU A 103 1.09 -14.19 -7.57
CA GLU A 103 1.17 -14.31 -9.03
C GLU A 103 0.54 -13.09 -9.72
N PHE A 104 -0.62 -12.64 -9.27
CA PHE A 104 -1.29 -11.45 -9.76
C PHE A 104 -0.43 -10.18 -9.63
N VAL A 105 0.29 -10.04 -8.53
CA VAL A 105 1.24 -8.94 -8.31
C VAL A 105 2.45 -9.06 -9.24
N ASP A 106 3.06 -10.24 -9.31
CA ASP A 106 4.28 -10.48 -10.08
C ASP A 106 4.04 -10.30 -11.60
N ASP A 107 2.93 -10.76 -12.13
CA ASP A 107 2.56 -10.61 -13.54
C ASP A 107 2.49 -9.13 -13.96
N TYR A 108 1.91 -8.29 -13.12
CA TYR A 108 1.85 -6.86 -13.40
C TYR A 108 3.21 -6.16 -13.26
N ALA A 109 4.02 -6.59 -12.30
CA ALA A 109 5.37 -6.07 -12.12
C ALA A 109 6.24 -6.35 -13.35
N GLU A 110 6.12 -7.54 -13.95
CA GLU A 110 6.81 -7.91 -15.18
C GLU A 110 6.39 -7.04 -16.35
N LEU A 111 5.09 -6.86 -16.56
CA LEU A 111 4.55 -5.97 -17.59
C LEU A 111 5.03 -4.53 -17.45
N GLN A 112 5.13 -4.03 -16.23
CA GLN A 112 5.68 -2.68 -15.99
C GLN A 112 7.15 -2.57 -16.37
N ARG A 113 7.96 -3.57 -16.05
CA ARG A 113 9.39 -3.60 -16.43
C ARG A 113 9.57 -3.61 -17.95
N GLU A 114 8.78 -4.40 -18.65
CA GLU A 114 8.78 -4.43 -20.12
C GLU A 114 8.43 -3.07 -20.71
N ARG A 115 7.37 -2.43 -20.21
CA ARG A 115 6.97 -1.09 -20.64
C ARG A 115 8.05 -0.04 -20.40
N ASP A 116 8.70 -0.11 -19.25
CA ASP A 116 9.76 0.84 -18.88
C ASP A 116 11.02 0.62 -19.75
N SER A 117 11.34 -0.63 -20.08
CA SER A 117 12.42 -0.95 -21.02
C SER A 117 12.15 -0.38 -22.40
N ILE A 118 10.95 -0.61 -22.94
CA ILE A 118 10.54 -0.06 -24.24
C ILE A 118 10.59 1.48 -24.24
N LYS A 119 10.11 2.12 -23.18
CA LYS A 119 10.19 3.58 -23.07
C LYS A 119 11.63 4.09 -23.09
N LYS A 120 12.53 3.40 -22.39
CA LYS A 120 13.96 3.76 -22.41
C LYS A 120 14.59 3.60 -23.79
N GLU A 121 14.28 2.52 -24.49
CA GLU A 121 14.75 2.27 -25.85
C GLU A 121 14.24 3.35 -26.82
N LEU A 122 12.97 3.71 -26.74
CA LEU A 122 12.38 4.78 -27.56
C LEU A 122 12.97 6.15 -27.24
N ALA A 123 13.29 6.42 -25.98
CA ALA A 123 13.91 7.68 -25.58
C ALA A 123 15.39 7.77 -26.00
N ALA A 124 16.08 6.63 -26.13
CA ALA A 124 17.48 6.56 -26.58
C ALA A 124 17.60 6.59 -28.13
N GLY A 125 16.54 6.25 -28.82
CA GLY A 125 16.47 6.36 -30.28
C GLY A 125 15.99 7.74 -30.69
#